data_6bb7b02a23c33b649752a614352ebaaf
#
_entry.id   6bb7b02a23c33b649752a614352ebaaf
#
_cell.length_a   1.000
_cell.length_b   1.000
_cell.length_c   1.000
_cell.angle_alpha   90.00
_cell.angle_beta   90.00
_cell.angle_gamma   90.00
#
_symmetry.space_group_name_H-M   'P 1'
#
loop_
_entity.id
_entity.type
_entity.pdbx_description
1 polymer ?
#
loop_
_entity_poly.entity_id
_entity_poly.type
_entity_poly.pdbx_seq_one_letter_code
_entity_poly.pdbx_strand_id
1 'polypeptide(L)'
;MDHGELWEKLAERDCELGAVLLKNCKVTKFTTEDSKITKVKYLEAGTEKELDADIVISTMPLKDLVNGIEENVPKEICEIANGLPYRDFITIGLLLKKMNLKNTTNIKTLGDIVPDCWIYMQEPEVRMCRIQIFNNWSPYLVQDPEKNIWVGLEYVCKEVDDIWQMTEEEFKNFTVNELLKINLIDKEDVEDYHVEKVKKAYPAYFDTYDQIDKLREYLDGYSNLYCIGRNGQHRYNNMDHSMQTAKEAVKNIKSGISDKSNIWNVNIEKEYHESKKV
;
A
#
# COMPACT_ATOMS: atom_id res chain seq x y z
N MET A 1 -20.30 4.20 0.10
CA MET A 1 -19.13 4.18 0.99
C MET A 1 -17.96 3.66 0.17
N ASP A 2 -16.93 4.44 -0.03
CA ASP A 2 -15.69 4.01 -0.66
C ASP A 2 -14.68 3.50 0.38
N HIS A 3 -13.52 2.99 -0.09
CA HIS A 3 -12.50 2.48 0.83
C HIS A 3 -11.86 3.59 1.67
N GLY A 4 -11.76 4.82 1.14
CA GLY A 4 -11.23 5.98 1.87
C GLY A 4 -12.12 6.36 3.04
N GLU A 5 -13.42 6.46 2.80
CA GLU A 5 -14.42 6.76 3.83
C GLU A 5 -14.39 5.74 4.98
N LEU A 6 -14.18 4.45 4.68
CA LEU A 6 -14.03 3.41 5.71
C LEU A 6 -12.89 3.74 6.69
N TRP A 7 -11.72 4.11 6.16
CA TRP A 7 -10.56 4.44 6.99
C TRP A 7 -10.72 5.74 7.75
N GLU A 8 -11.36 6.74 7.17
CA GLU A 8 -11.70 7.98 7.86
C GLU A 8 -12.62 7.73 9.04
N LYS A 9 -13.67 6.93 8.84
CA LYS A 9 -14.61 6.57 9.91
C LYS A 9 -13.97 5.73 11.02
N LEU A 10 -13.04 4.83 10.68
CA LEU A 10 -12.28 4.09 11.67
C LEU A 10 -11.39 5.04 12.49
N ALA A 11 -10.67 5.96 11.84
CA ALA A 11 -9.82 6.93 12.52
C ALA A 11 -10.63 7.87 13.42
N GLU A 12 -11.81 8.34 12.98
CA GLU A 12 -12.74 9.12 13.81
C GLU A 12 -13.14 8.32 15.06
N ARG A 13 -13.52 7.05 14.87
CA ARG A 13 -13.94 6.20 15.97
C ARG A 13 -12.83 5.90 16.96
N ASP A 14 -11.62 5.69 16.47
CA ASP A 14 -10.45 5.49 17.33
C ASP A 14 -10.17 6.72 18.18
N CYS A 15 -10.26 7.93 17.59
CA CYS A 15 -10.11 9.19 18.33
C CYS A 15 -11.22 9.36 19.40
N GLU A 16 -12.47 9.01 19.10
CA GLU A 16 -13.57 9.02 20.08
C GLU A 16 -13.30 8.08 21.27
N LEU A 17 -12.56 6.96 21.02
CA LEU A 17 -12.16 6.02 22.04
C LEU A 17 -10.89 6.44 22.81
N GLY A 18 -10.34 7.61 22.51
CA GLY A 18 -9.20 8.20 23.22
C GLY A 18 -7.86 8.03 22.50
N ALA A 19 -7.83 7.51 21.27
CA ALA A 19 -6.59 7.46 20.49
C ALA A 19 -6.19 8.85 20.02
N VAL A 20 -4.86 9.07 19.90
CA VAL A 20 -4.29 10.28 19.33
C VAL A 20 -3.74 9.98 17.96
N LEU A 21 -4.30 10.59 16.92
CA LEU A 21 -3.85 10.46 15.54
C LEU A 21 -2.90 11.62 15.19
N LEU A 22 -1.62 11.32 15.02
CA LEU A 22 -0.60 12.27 14.59
C LEU A 22 -0.40 12.15 13.08
N LYS A 23 -0.88 13.15 12.32
CA LYS A 23 -0.68 13.24 10.86
C LYS A 23 0.58 14.03 10.53
N ASN A 24 1.17 13.75 9.35
CA ASN A 24 2.40 14.41 8.88
C ASN A 24 3.60 14.25 9.84
N CYS A 25 3.59 13.16 10.61
CA CYS A 25 4.64 12.78 11.53
C CYS A 25 5.41 11.58 10.98
N LYS A 26 6.73 11.69 10.88
CA LYS A 26 7.60 10.62 10.38
C LYS A 26 8.37 10.00 11.54
N VAL A 27 8.08 8.75 11.88
CA VAL A 27 8.90 7.99 12.83
C VAL A 27 10.31 7.81 12.25
N THR A 28 11.33 8.07 13.07
CA THR A 28 12.74 8.07 12.65
C THR A 28 13.60 7.11 13.43
N LYS A 29 13.36 6.97 14.77
CA LYS A 29 14.22 6.19 15.67
C LYS A 29 13.42 5.50 16.77
N PHE A 30 14.04 4.46 17.33
CA PHE A 30 13.54 3.71 18.46
C PHE A 30 14.63 3.57 19.49
N THR A 31 14.41 4.09 20.71
CA THR A 31 15.28 3.85 21.85
C THR A 31 14.89 2.51 22.48
N THR A 32 15.90 1.69 22.77
CA THR A 32 15.70 0.33 23.27
C THR A 32 16.43 0.16 24.60
N GLU A 33 15.88 -0.69 25.48
CA GLU A 33 16.47 -1.08 26.75
C GLU A 33 15.97 -2.48 27.10
N ASP A 34 16.85 -3.38 27.48
CA ASP A 34 16.53 -4.76 27.88
C ASP A 34 15.58 -5.51 26.91
N SER A 35 15.90 -5.44 25.60
CA SER A 35 15.06 -6.03 24.53
C SER A 35 13.62 -5.50 24.51
N LYS A 36 13.45 -4.24 24.82
CA LYS A 36 12.19 -3.51 24.69
C LYS A 36 12.43 -2.18 24.00
N ILE A 37 11.47 -1.73 23.21
CA ILE A 37 11.40 -0.36 22.72
C ILE A 37 10.77 0.48 23.83
N THR A 38 11.51 1.45 24.37
CA THR A 38 11.05 2.33 25.46
C THR A 38 10.57 3.68 24.94
N LYS A 39 11.11 4.14 23.79
CA LYS A 39 10.71 5.41 23.16
C LYS A 39 10.64 5.30 21.65
N VAL A 40 9.73 6.07 21.08
CA VAL A 40 9.60 6.29 19.63
C VAL A 40 9.90 7.75 19.35
N LYS A 41 10.90 8.03 18.51
CA LYS A 41 11.23 9.39 18.05
C LYS A 41 10.64 9.64 16.66
N TYR A 42 10.11 10.82 16.46
CA TYR A 42 9.47 11.21 15.22
C TYR A 42 9.70 12.68 14.88
N LEU A 43 9.63 13.00 13.60
CA LEU A 43 9.67 14.36 13.09
C LEU A 43 8.23 14.86 12.86
N GLU A 44 7.93 16.03 13.43
CA GLU A 44 6.72 16.79 13.17
C GLU A 44 7.12 18.19 12.70
N ALA A 45 6.76 18.56 11.48
CA ALA A 45 7.15 19.84 10.87
C ALA A 45 8.66 20.15 10.97
N GLY A 46 9.52 19.13 10.83
CA GLY A 46 10.97 19.24 10.91
C GLY A 46 11.55 19.27 12.33
N THR A 47 10.73 19.23 13.37
CA THR A 47 11.14 19.18 14.78
C THR A 47 11.10 17.75 15.27
N GLU A 48 12.19 17.25 15.87
CA GLU A 48 12.23 15.94 16.51
C GLU A 48 11.47 15.98 17.83
N LYS A 49 10.60 14.98 18.00
CA LYS A 49 9.83 14.73 19.23
C LYS A 49 9.95 13.27 19.62
N GLU A 50 9.64 12.95 20.86
CA GLU A 50 9.64 11.58 21.35
C GLU A 50 8.37 11.27 22.15
N LEU A 51 8.02 9.99 22.18
CA LEU A 51 6.94 9.39 22.98
C LEU A 51 7.47 8.17 23.71
N ASP A 52 7.15 8.03 25.00
CA ASP A 52 7.36 6.78 25.71
C ASP A 52 6.41 5.71 25.17
N ALA A 53 6.88 4.45 25.11
CA ALA A 53 6.15 3.36 24.53
C ALA A 53 6.19 2.10 25.38
N ASP A 54 5.03 1.64 25.86
CA ASP A 54 4.87 0.35 26.51
C ASP A 54 4.79 -0.79 25.48
N ILE A 55 4.08 -0.56 24.39
CA ILE A 55 3.88 -1.50 23.28
C ILE A 55 4.03 -0.75 21.97
N VAL A 56 4.71 -1.35 21.01
CA VAL A 56 4.89 -0.83 19.65
C VAL A 56 4.31 -1.80 18.64
N ILE A 57 3.34 -1.33 17.87
CA ILE A 57 2.78 -2.05 16.72
C ILE A 57 3.24 -1.32 15.46
N SER A 58 4.14 -1.94 14.69
CA SER A 58 4.78 -1.32 13.52
C SER A 58 4.18 -1.86 12.22
N THR A 59 3.74 -0.94 11.36
CA THR A 59 3.36 -1.22 9.97
C THR A 59 4.39 -0.72 8.97
N MET A 60 5.47 -0.09 9.45
CA MET A 60 6.49 0.51 8.59
C MET A 60 7.33 -0.57 7.91
N PRO A 61 7.97 -0.26 6.76
CA PRO A 61 8.89 -1.18 6.10
C PRO A 61 9.98 -1.69 7.05
N LEU A 62 10.24 -3.01 7.04
CA LEU A 62 11.23 -3.65 7.93
C LEU A 62 12.61 -2.99 7.86
N LYS A 63 13.02 -2.58 6.65
CA LYS A 63 14.25 -1.80 6.44
C LYS A 63 14.29 -0.51 7.27
N ASP A 64 13.19 0.24 7.27
CA ASP A 64 13.11 1.51 7.97
C ASP A 64 13.04 1.29 9.48
N LEU A 65 12.33 0.26 9.93
CA LEU A 65 12.27 -0.14 11.33
C LEU A 65 13.64 -0.49 11.88
N VAL A 66 14.40 -1.39 11.21
CA VAL A 66 15.72 -1.85 11.64
C VAL A 66 16.72 -0.69 11.66
N ASN A 67 16.73 0.16 10.62
CA ASN A 67 17.60 1.32 10.56
C ASN A 67 17.24 2.40 11.59
N GLY A 68 16.03 2.36 12.15
CA GLY A 68 15.60 3.27 13.23
C GLY A 68 16.00 2.81 14.63
N ILE A 69 16.40 1.57 14.84
CA ILE A 69 16.81 1.05 16.16
C ILE A 69 18.17 1.66 16.53
N GLU A 70 18.24 2.33 17.70
CA GLU A 70 19.44 3.04 18.16
C GLU A 70 20.50 2.11 18.78
N GLU A 71 20.17 0.89 19.14
CA GLU A 71 21.10 -0.14 19.56
C GLU A 71 22.03 -0.60 18.43
N ASN A 72 23.14 -1.29 18.80
CA ASN A 72 23.97 -1.99 17.83
C ASN A 72 23.22 -3.20 17.25
N VAL A 73 22.46 -2.95 16.21
CA VAL A 73 21.86 -4.03 15.42
C VAL A 73 22.97 -4.85 14.75
N PRO A 74 22.95 -6.20 14.84
CA PRO A 74 23.95 -7.03 14.18
C PRO A 74 24.06 -6.68 12.70
N LYS A 75 25.30 -6.62 12.18
CA LYS A 75 25.60 -6.24 10.79
C LYS A 75 24.82 -7.10 9.80
N GLU A 76 24.76 -8.42 10.04
CA GLU A 76 23.99 -9.37 9.21
C GLU A 76 22.50 -8.97 9.12
N ILE A 77 21.88 -8.59 10.22
CA ILE A 77 20.47 -8.15 10.26
C ILE A 77 20.27 -6.86 9.47
N CYS A 78 21.21 -5.90 9.62
CA CYS A 78 21.19 -4.67 8.83
C CYS A 78 21.31 -4.97 7.31
N GLU A 79 22.20 -5.88 6.92
CA GLU A 79 22.40 -6.28 5.54
C GLU A 79 21.15 -6.95 4.97
N ILE A 80 20.52 -7.87 5.70
CA ILE A 80 19.26 -8.50 5.30
C ILE A 80 18.17 -7.45 5.12
N ALA A 81 17.95 -6.61 6.13
CA ALA A 81 16.89 -5.60 6.10
C ALA A 81 17.08 -4.59 4.96
N ASN A 82 18.33 -4.14 4.72
CA ASN A 82 18.65 -3.19 3.68
C ASN A 82 18.58 -3.79 2.26
N GLY A 83 18.77 -5.09 2.14
CA GLY A 83 18.66 -5.83 0.90
C GLY A 83 17.23 -6.24 0.52
N LEU A 84 16.23 -6.06 1.41
CA LEU A 84 14.84 -6.36 1.09
C LEU A 84 14.32 -5.47 -0.05
N PRO A 85 13.90 -6.06 -1.18
CA PRO A 85 13.51 -5.29 -2.35
C PRO A 85 12.06 -4.85 -2.27
N TYR A 86 11.80 -3.69 -2.86
CA TYR A 86 10.45 -3.16 -3.07
C TYR A 86 10.30 -2.73 -4.54
N ARG A 87 9.06 -2.68 -4.99
CA ARG A 87 8.67 -2.01 -6.23
C ARG A 87 7.91 -0.75 -5.86
N ASP A 88 8.28 0.33 -6.51
CA ASP A 88 7.56 1.58 -6.45
C ASP A 88 6.41 1.57 -7.46
N PHE A 89 5.53 2.53 -7.35
CA PHE A 89 4.29 2.53 -8.09
C PHE A 89 3.87 3.96 -8.39
N ILE A 90 3.50 4.20 -9.64
CA ILE A 90 2.86 5.45 -10.03
C ILE A 90 1.44 5.11 -10.48
N THR A 91 0.49 5.86 -10.01
CA THR A 91 -0.86 5.85 -10.54
C THR A 91 -1.24 7.23 -11.03
N ILE A 92 -1.98 7.27 -12.12
CA ILE A 92 -2.61 8.48 -12.61
C ILE A 92 -4.09 8.22 -12.75
N GLY A 93 -4.90 9.06 -12.12
CA GLY A 93 -6.32 9.17 -12.38
C GLY A 93 -6.56 10.09 -13.56
N LEU A 94 -7.42 9.70 -14.48
CA LEU A 94 -7.91 10.55 -15.56
C LEU A 94 -9.43 10.66 -15.47
N LEU A 95 -9.92 11.89 -15.47
CA LEU A 95 -11.34 12.17 -15.64
C LEU A 95 -11.64 12.28 -17.13
N LEU A 96 -12.51 11.42 -17.62
CA LEU A 96 -12.85 11.30 -19.03
C LEU A 96 -14.32 11.61 -19.26
N LYS A 97 -14.65 12.19 -20.42
CA LYS A 97 -16.03 12.31 -20.91
C LYS A 97 -16.59 10.96 -21.34
N LYS A 98 -15.76 10.16 -22.01
CA LYS A 98 -16.12 8.83 -22.50
C LYS A 98 -14.87 7.97 -22.72
N MET A 99 -15.10 6.68 -22.91
CA MET A 99 -14.12 5.71 -23.40
C MET A 99 -14.60 5.13 -24.74
N ASN A 100 -13.67 4.74 -25.60
CA ASN A 100 -13.99 4.07 -26.87
C ASN A 100 -14.35 2.58 -26.65
N LEU A 101 -14.03 2.04 -25.48
CA LEU A 101 -14.40 0.67 -25.09
C LEU A 101 -15.90 0.61 -24.75
N LYS A 102 -16.65 -0.14 -25.54
CA LYS A 102 -18.12 -0.26 -25.39
C LYS A 102 -18.51 -1.50 -24.58
N ASN A 103 -19.57 -1.38 -23.81
CA ASN A 103 -20.21 -2.52 -23.19
C ASN A 103 -20.95 -3.36 -24.25
N THR A 104 -20.43 -4.54 -24.52
CA THR A 104 -21.04 -5.51 -25.43
C THR A 104 -21.73 -6.67 -24.69
N THR A 105 -21.85 -6.55 -23.37
CA THR A 105 -22.41 -7.59 -22.49
C THR A 105 -23.87 -7.30 -22.14
N ASN A 106 -24.53 -8.24 -21.47
CA ASN A 106 -25.86 -8.06 -20.89
C ASN A 106 -25.87 -7.42 -19.51
N ILE A 107 -24.66 -7.09 -18.97
CA ILE A 107 -24.51 -6.48 -17.63
C ILE A 107 -24.75 -4.98 -17.77
N LYS A 108 -25.74 -4.47 -17.06
CA LYS A 108 -26.04 -3.04 -17.03
C LYS A 108 -25.04 -2.32 -16.14
N THR A 109 -24.44 -1.27 -16.66
CA THR A 109 -23.56 -0.35 -15.92
C THR A 109 -24.09 1.07 -16.02
N LEU A 110 -23.67 1.93 -15.12
CA LEU A 110 -23.99 3.34 -15.20
C LEU A 110 -23.22 3.97 -16.39
N GLY A 111 -23.91 4.72 -17.24
CA GLY A 111 -23.31 5.29 -18.45
C GLY A 111 -22.94 4.29 -19.55
N ASP A 112 -23.43 3.04 -19.46
CA ASP A 112 -23.18 1.95 -20.42
C ASP A 112 -21.68 1.66 -20.68
N ILE A 113 -20.84 1.90 -19.67
CA ILE A 113 -19.41 1.59 -19.70
C ILE A 113 -19.16 0.08 -19.57
N VAL A 114 -18.02 -0.39 -20.07
CA VAL A 114 -17.63 -1.81 -19.92
C VAL A 114 -17.69 -2.23 -18.44
N PRO A 115 -18.26 -3.42 -18.11
CA PRO A 115 -18.58 -3.81 -16.73
C PRO A 115 -17.38 -4.40 -15.96
N ASP A 116 -16.17 -3.98 -16.29
CA ASP A 116 -14.94 -4.40 -15.59
C ASP A 116 -14.50 -3.37 -14.58
N CYS A 117 -14.16 -3.81 -13.39
CA CYS A 117 -13.52 -2.95 -12.37
C CYS A 117 -12.05 -2.74 -12.67
N TRP A 118 -11.39 -3.77 -13.23
CA TRP A 118 -9.97 -3.74 -13.61
C TRP A 118 -9.74 -4.42 -14.96
N ILE A 119 -8.82 -3.89 -15.72
CA ILE A 119 -8.36 -4.45 -16.98
C ILE A 119 -6.83 -4.56 -16.90
N TYR A 120 -6.30 -5.78 -17.01
CA TYR A 120 -4.85 -5.99 -17.10
C TYR A 120 -4.38 -5.75 -18.54
N MET A 121 -3.33 -4.94 -18.67
CA MET A 121 -2.74 -4.60 -19.95
C MET A 121 -1.57 -5.55 -20.24
N GLN A 122 -1.63 -6.22 -21.38
CA GLN A 122 -0.60 -7.12 -21.89
C GLN A 122 -0.09 -6.70 -23.26
N GLU A 123 -0.52 -5.52 -23.71
CA GLU A 123 -0.13 -4.95 -24.99
C GLU A 123 1.31 -4.45 -24.93
N PRO A 124 2.21 -4.89 -25.84
CA PRO A 124 3.62 -4.54 -25.78
C PRO A 124 3.90 -3.05 -26.11
N GLU A 125 2.94 -2.34 -26.68
CA GLU A 125 3.03 -0.93 -27.06
C GLU A 125 2.87 0.03 -25.89
N VAL A 126 2.39 -0.46 -24.73
CA VAL A 126 2.12 0.36 -23.53
C VAL A 126 2.86 -0.17 -22.32
N ARG A 127 3.24 0.73 -21.41
CA ARG A 127 3.92 0.40 -20.15
C ARG A 127 2.97 0.26 -18.97
N MET A 128 1.75 0.78 -19.10
CA MET A 128 0.75 0.59 -18.05
C MET A 128 0.48 -0.90 -17.84
N CYS A 129 0.36 -1.32 -16.59
CA CYS A 129 0.09 -2.73 -16.28
C CYS A 129 -1.38 -3.01 -16.00
N ARG A 130 -2.14 -1.98 -15.62
CA ARG A 130 -3.56 -2.15 -15.24
C ARG A 130 -4.33 -0.83 -15.39
N ILE A 131 -5.59 -0.95 -15.80
CA ILE A 131 -6.57 0.14 -15.78
C ILE A 131 -7.64 -0.23 -14.75
N GLN A 132 -8.01 0.72 -13.91
CA GLN A 132 -9.17 0.64 -13.03
C GLN A 132 -10.27 1.55 -13.54
N ILE A 133 -11.52 1.10 -13.48
CA ILE A 133 -12.70 1.91 -13.81
C ILE A 133 -13.46 2.13 -12.51
N PHE A 134 -13.24 3.30 -11.90
CA PHE A 134 -13.74 3.60 -10.56
C PHE A 134 -15.28 3.68 -10.50
N ASN A 135 -15.93 4.07 -11.56
CA ASN A 135 -17.41 4.07 -11.66
C ASN A 135 -18.00 2.69 -11.32
N ASN A 136 -17.32 1.60 -11.72
CA ASN A 136 -17.79 0.23 -11.47
C ASN A 136 -17.47 -0.26 -10.05
N TRP A 137 -16.51 0.35 -9.36
CA TRP A 137 -16.26 0.07 -7.95
C TRP A 137 -17.33 0.68 -7.06
N SER A 138 -17.62 1.97 -7.29
CA SER A 138 -18.67 2.68 -6.58
C SER A 138 -19.07 3.95 -7.33
N PRO A 139 -20.36 4.22 -7.49
CA PRO A 139 -20.81 5.48 -8.11
C PRO A 139 -20.45 6.72 -7.29
N TYR A 140 -20.10 6.57 -6.01
CA TYR A 140 -19.69 7.65 -5.12
C TYR A 140 -18.25 8.10 -5.33
N LEU A 141 -17.46 7.38 -6.13
CA LEU A 141 -16.08 7.76 -6.48
C LEU A 141 -16.00 8.80 -7.59
N VAL A 142 -17.12 9.09 -8.25
CA VAL A 142 -17.21 10.05 -9.35
C VAL A 142 -18.32 11.05 -9.05
N GLN A 143 -18.04 12.34 -9.19
CA GLN A 143 -19.00 13.39 -8.84
C GLN A 143 -20.26 13.34 -9.74
N ASP A 144 -20.08 13.12 -11.03
CA ASP A 144 -21.18 12.97 -12.02
C ASP A 144 -20.95 11.70 -12.84
N PRO A 145 -21.28 10.51 -12.27
CA PRO A 145 -20.95 9.23 -12.89
C PRO A 145 -21.79 8.92 -14.16
N GLU A 146 -22.81 9.72 -14.46
CA GLU A 146 -23.57 9.60 -15.72
C GLU A 146 -22.88 10.33 -16.88
N LYS A 147 -22.05 11.33 -16.58
CA LYS A 147 -21.37 12.15 -17.58
C LYS A 147 -19.88 11.87 -17.68
N ASN A 148 -19.27 11.42 -16.58
CA ASN A 148 -17.82 11.28 -16.46
C ASN A 148 -17.43 9.85 -16.10
N ILE A 149 -16.30 9.44 -16.61
CA ILE A 149 -15.63 8.18 -16.26
C ILE A 149 -14.32 8.54 -15.57
N TRP A 150 -14.12 8.02 -14.35
CA TRP A 150 -12.85 8.15 -13.65
C TRP A 150 -12.08 6.85 -13.77
N VAL A 151 -10.92 6.90 -14.43
CA VAL A 151 -10.04 5.74 -14.61
C VAL A 151 -8.73 5.94 -13.90
N GLY A 152 -8.21 4.88 -13.27
CA GLY A 152 -6.87 4.85 -12.69
C GLY A 152 -5.95 3.97 -13.53
N LEU A 153 -4.80 4.50 -13.93
CA LEU A 153 -3.80 3.77 -14.68
C LEU A 153 -2.58 3.53 -13.81
N GLU A 154 -2.10 2.30 -13.80
CA GLU A 154 -1.07 1.84 -12.88
C GLU A 154 0.22 1.46 -13.60
N TYR A 155 1.34 1.93 -13.03
CA TYR A 155 2.70 1.71 -13.53
C TYR A 155 3.59 1.22 -12.42
N VAL A 156 4.15 0.02 -12.58
CA VAL A 156 5.17 -0.51 -11.67
C VAL A 156 6.54 0.01 -12.14
N CYS A 157 7.29 0.61 -11.24
CA CYS A 157 8.56 1.25 -11.55
C CYS A 157 9.52 1.25 -10.35
N LYS A 158 10.66 1.89 -10.52
CA LYS A 158 11.61 2.26 -9.48
C LYS A 158 11.86 3.76 -9.52
N GLU A 159 12.35 4.34 -8.42
CA GLU A 159 12.68 5.77 -8.35
C GLU A 159 13.71 6.22 -9.40
N VAL A 160 14.52 5.29 -9.92
CA VAL A 160 15.54 5.58 -10.96
C VAL A 160 15.00 5.53 -12.38
N ASP A 161 13.77 5.08 -12.58
CA ASP A 161 13.18 4.93 -13.91
C ASP A 161 12.76 6.29 -14.48
N ASP A 162 12.78 6.41 -15.80
CA ASP A 162 12.42 7.61 -16.54
C ASP A 162 11.03 8.14 -16.21
N ILE A 163 10.02 7.23 -16.10
CA ILE A 163 8.65 7.62 -15.76
C ILE A 163 8.51 8.19 -14.36
N TRP A 164 9.38 7.77 -13.42
CA TRP A 164 9.38 8.34 -12.06
C TRP A 164 9.90 9.76 -12.04
N GLN A 165 10.83 10.10 -12.95
CA GLN A 165 11.45 11.42 -13.01
C GLN A 165 10.59 12.45 -13.76
N MET A 166 9.57 12.02 -14.49
CA MET A 166 8.65 12.91 -15.18
C MET A 166 7.91 13.84 -14.21
N THR A 167 7.69 15.06 -14.65
CA THR A 167 6.71 15.97 -14.03
C THR A 167 5.30 15.40 -14.20
N GLU A 168 4.34 15.85 -13.42
CA GLU A 168 2.94 15.38 -13.52
C GLU A 168 2.36 15.63 -14.92
N GLU A 169 2.65 16.78 -15.53
CA GLU A 169 2.18 17.11 -16.88
C GLU A 169 2.84 16.24 -17.96
N GLU A 170 4.14 15.94 -17.84
CA GLU A 170 4.83 15.02 -18.75
C GLU A 170 4.27 13.61 -18.63
N PHE A 171 4.03 13.15 -17.38
CA PHE A 171 3.49 11.83 -17.12
C PHE A 171 2.04 11.70 -17.61
N LYS A 172 1.21 12.75 -17.43
CA LYS A 172 -0.14 12.81 -18.01
C LYS A 172 -0.08 12.66 -19.54
N ASN A 173 0.78 13.44 -20.20
CA ASN A 173 0.91 13.40 -21.66
C ASN A 173 1.43 12.03 -22.14
N PHE A 174 2.38 11.43 -21.43
CA PHE A 174 2.85 10.08 -21.69
C PHE A 174 1.71 9.06 -21.60
N THR A 175 0.93 9.09 -20.52
CA THR A 175 -0.21 8.17 -20.28
C THR A 175 -1.32 8.35 -21.33
N VAL A 176 -1.70 9.59 -21.64
CA VAL A 176 -2.69 9.87 -22.69
C VAL A 176 -2.25 9.30 -24.03
N ASN A 177 -0.96 9.45 -24.38
CA ASN A 177 -0.42 8.87 -25.62
C ASN A 177 -0.47 7.33 -25.63
N GLU A 178 -0.30 6.66 -24.48
CA GLU A 178 -0.47 5.21 -24.42
C GLU A 178 -1.93 4.79 -24.66
N LEU A 179 -2.90 5.50 -24.07
CA LEU A 179 -4.31 5.23 -24.30
C LEU A 179 -4.76 5.49 -25.74
N LEU A 180 -4.18 6.51 -26.40
CA LEU A 180 -4.42 6.78 -27.82
C LEU A 180 -3.88 5.65 -28.71
N LYS A 181 -2.68 5.11 -28.41
CA LYS A 181 -2.09 4.00 -29.20
C LYS A 181 -2.99 2.77 -29.23
N ILE A 182 -3.65 2.46 -28.13
CA ILE A 182 -4.57 1.32 -28.02
C ILE A 182 -6.03 1.70 -28.33
N ASN A 183 -6.29 2.91 -28.81
CA ASN A 183 -7.61 3.42 -29.18
C ASN A 183 -8.64 3.35 -28.04
N LEU A 184 -8.21 3.58 -26.79
CA LEU A 184 -9.09 3.51 -25.64
C LEU A 184 -9.86 4.80 -25.40
N ILE A 185 -9.28 5.94 -25.77
CA ILE A 185 -9.87 7.28 -25.63
C ILE A 185 -9.56 8.14 -26.88
N ASP A 186 -10.24 9.26 -27.01
CA ASP A 186 -9.84 10.39 -27.85
C ASP A 186 -9.23 11.48 -26.96
N LYS A 187 -8.28 12.27 -27.48
CA LYS A 187 -7.54 13.23 -26.68
C LYS A 187 -8.42 14.30 -26.02
N GLU A 188 -9.49 14.71 -26.73
CA GLU A 188 -10.46 15.71 -26.29
C GLU A 188 -11.40 15.22 -25.20
N ASP A 189 -11.37 13.92 -24.90
CA ASP A 189 -12.18 13.34 -23.82
C ASP A 189 -11.54 13.45 -22.43
N VAL A 190 -10.27 13.84 -22.35
CA VAL A 190 -9.58 14.04 -21.06
C VAL A 190 -9.92 15.42 -20.49
N GLU A 191 -10.57 15.46 -19.35
CA GLU A 191 -11.01 16.69 -18.68
C GLU A 191 -10.08 17.12 -17.54
N ASP A 192 -9.62 16.15 -16.72
CA ASP A 192 -8.78 16.40 -15.56
C ASP A 192 -7.89 15.20 -15.25
N TYR A 193 -6.91 15.38 -14.38
CA TYR A 193 -6.01 14.31 -13.95
C TYR A 193 -5.45 14.53 -12.54
N HIS A 194 -5.01 13.43 -11.92
CA HIS A 194 -4.27 13.43 -10.66
C HIS A 194 -3.20 12.35 -10.68
N VAL A 195 -1.98 12.69 -10.28
CA VAL A 195 -0.82 11.76 -10.25
C VAL A 195 -0.43 11.47 -8.80
N GLU A 196 -0.22 10.20 -8.49
CA GLU A 196 0.27 9.76 -7.18
C GLU A 196 1.48 8.84 -7.33
N LYS A 197 2.57 9.15 -6.63
CA LYS A 197 3.81 8.35 -6.60
C LYS A 197 3.96 7.68 -5.24
N VAL A 198 3.91 6.35 -5.22
CA VAL A 198 3.96 5.56 -3.98
C VAL A 198 5.26 4.78 -3.92
N LYS A 199 6.13 5.14 -3.00
CA LYS A 199 7.37 4.40 -2.72
C LYS A 199 7.08 3.15 -1.91
N LYS A 200 7.86 2.08 -2.16
CA LYS A 200 7.76 0.81 -1.43
C LYS A 200 6.34 0.23 -1.41
N ALA A 201 5.62 0.37 -2.53
CA ALA A 201 4.22 -0.05 -2.64
C ALA A 201 4.07 -1.58 -2.55
N TYR A 202 5.00 -2.31 -3.14
CA TYR A 202 4.96 -3.77 -3.21
C TYR A 202 6.24 -4.39 -2.68
N PRO A 203 6.20 -5.17 -1.57
CA PRO A 203 7.29 -6.06 -1.18
C PRO A 203 7.58 -7.06 -2.30
N ALA A 204 8.84 -7.31 -2.59
CA ALA A 204 9.26 -8.29 -3.59
C ALA A 204 10.08 -9.41 -2.94
N TYR A 205 10.10 -10.61 -3.55
CA TYR A 205 10.55 -11.85 -2.94
C TYR A 205 11.81 -12.40 -3.61
N PHE A 206 12.84 -11.54 -3.69
CA PHE A 206 14.15 -11.90 -4.23
C PHE A 206 15.27 -11.23 -3.39
N ASP A 207 16.52 -11.29 -3.82
CA ASP A 207 17.70 -10.79 -3.09
C ASP A 207 17.79 -11.41 -1.67
N THR A 208 17.76 -10.57 -0.61
CA THR A 208 17.90 -11.03 0.78
C THR A 208 16.62 -11.61 1.40
N TYR A 209 15.54 -11.69 0.64
CA TYR A 209 14.26 -12.21 1.15
C TYR A 209 14.32 -13.67 1.61
N ASP A 210 15.20 -14.48 1.03
CA ASP A 210 15.45 -15.87 1.47
C ASP A 210 15.93 -15.96 2.92
N GLN A 211 16.45 -14.87 3.49
CA GLN A 211 16.92 -14.76 4.87
C GLN A 211 15.95 -14.01 5.81
N ILE A 212 14.72 -13.78 5.37
CA ILE A 212 13.71 -13.01 6.12
C ILE A 212 13.44 -13.60 7.53
N ASP A 213 13.57 -14.91 7.69
CA ASP A 213 13.34 -15.58 8.98
C ASP A 213 14.35 -15.14 10.05
N LYS A 214 15.61 -14.89 9.71
CA LYS A 214 16.61 -14.35 10.65
C LYS A 214 16.23 -12.95 11.11
N LEU A 215 15.74 -12.12 10.18
CA LEU A 215 15.28 -10.77 10.51
C LEU A 215 14.06 -10.81 11.41
N ARG A 216 13.12 -11.71 11.13
CA ARG A 216 11.94 -11.96 11.95
C ARG A 216 12.34 -12.38 13.38
N GLU A 217 13.21 -13.38 13.52
CA GLU A 217 13.69 -13.87 14.82
C GLU A 217 14.33 -12.73 15.64
N TYR A 218 15.15 -11.89 15.00
CA TYR A 218 15.76 -10.73 15.65
C TYR A 218 14.69 -9.74 16.16
N LEU A 219 13.70 -9.38 15.33
CA LEU A 219 12.64 -8.44 15.70
C LEU A 219 11.69 -9.03 16.75
N ASP A 220 11.43 -10.34 16.70
CA ASP A 220 10.61 -11.04 17.69
C ASP A 220 11.29 -11.08 19.06
N GLY A 221 12.62 -10.90 19.14
CA GLY A 221 13.38 -10.72 20.36
C GLY A 221 12.99 -9.50 21.20
N TYR A 222 12.42 -8.46 20.55
CA TYR A 222 11.85 -7.31 21.30
C TYR A 222 10.48 -7.69 21.86
N SER A 223 10.37 -7.80 23.17
CA SER A 223 9.17 -8.35 23.86
C SER A 223 7.89 -7.53 23.61
N ASN A 224 8.01 -6.23 23.32
CA ASN A 224 6.91 -5.29 23.14
C ASN A 224 6.72 -4.78 21.68
N LEU A 225 7.46 -5.33 20.72
CA LEU A 225 7.35 -4.97 19.30
C LEU A 225 6.51 -5.99 18.53
N TYR A 226 5.54 -5.54 17.76
CA TYR A 226 4.70 -6.35 16.90
C TYR A 226 4.74 -5.81 15.47
N CYS A 227 5.26 -6.59 14.52
CA CYS A 227 5.32 -6.25 13.10
C CYS A 227 4.09 -6.77 12.38
N ILE A 228 3.27 -5.87 11.79
CA ILE A 228 1.99 -6.22 11.18
C ILE A 228 1.82 -5.57 9.79
N GLY A 229 0.86 -6.07 9.03
CA GLY A 229 0.49 -5.53 7.74
C GLY A 229 1.49 -5.82 6.62
N ARG A 230 1.26 -5.22 5.45
CA ARG A 230 2.04 -5.49 4.23
C ARG A 230 3.53 -5.17 4.41
N ASN A 231 3.86 -3.95 4.79
CA ASN A 231 5.24 -3.49 4.88
C ASN A 231 5.93 -3.93 6.18
N GLY A 232 5.17 -3.99 7.29
CA GLY A 232 5.70 -4.46 8.58
C GLY A 232 6.05 -5.94 8.61
N GLN A 233 5.58 -6.73 7.63
CA GLN A 233 5.94 -8.14 7.46
C GLN A 233 6.71 -8.40 6.17
N HIS A 234 6.96 -7.40 5.33
CA HIS A 234 7.50 -7.55 3.99
C HIS A 234 6.75 -8.63 3.20
N ARG A 235 5.42 -8.60 3.22
CA ARG A 235 4.54 -9.60 2.61
C ARG A 235 3.43 -8.94 1.82
N TYR A 236 3.05 -9.55 0.68
CA TYR A 236 1.96 -9.08 -0.15
C TYR A 236 0.61 -9.35 0.53
N ASN A 237 0.30 -8.55 1.54
CA ASN A 237 -0.97 -8.60 2.26
C ASN A 237 -1.97 -7.65 1.61
N ASN A 238 -3.19 -8.13 1.37
CA ASN A 238 -4.34 -7.28 1.08
C ASN A 238 -4.88 -6.67 2.38
N MET A 239 -5.94 -5.87 2.31
CA MET A 239 -6.50 -5.20 3.49
C MET A 239 -6.97 -6.19 4.57
N ASP A 240 -7.65 -7.25 4.17
CA ASP A 240 -8.13 -8.34 5.05
C ASP A 240 -6.99 -9.00 5.81
N HIS A 241 -5.91 -9.40 5.12
CA HIS A 241 -4.71 -9.96 5.73
C HIS A 241 -4.05 -8.95 6.70
N SER A 242 -3.93 -7.69 6.30
CA SER A 242 -3.37 -6.64 7.16
C SER A 242 -4.20 -6.44 8.43
N MET A 243 -5.52 -6.41 8.31
CA MET A 243 -6.44 -6.35 9.45
C MET A 243 -6.35 -7.60 10.34
N GLN A 244 -6.19 -8.79 9.74
CA GLN A 244 -6.04 -10.03 10.50
C GLN A 244 -4.73 -10.05 11.30
N THR A 245 -3.61 -9.57 10.73
CA THR A 245 -2.35 -9.43 11.47
C THR A 245 -2.49 -8.52 12.69
N ALA A 246 -3.23 -7.42 12.56
CA ALA A 246 -3.53 -6.51 13.67
C ALA A 246 -4.36 -7.18 14.76
N LYS A 247 -5.39 -7.95 14.38
CA LYS A 247 -6.23 -8.69 15.32
C LYS A 247 -5.44 -9.73 16.10
N GLU A 248 -4.55 -10.47 15.43
CA GLU A 248 -3.68 -11.46 16.10
C GLU A 248 -2.70 -10.78 17.06
N ALA A 249 -2.10 -9.64 16.67
CA ALA A 249 -1.23 -8.86 17.56
C ALA A 249 -1.98 -8.40 18.83
N VAL A 250 -3.16 -7.82 18.68
CA VAL A 250 -4.00 -7.38 19.82
C VAL A 250 -4.40 -8.56 20.71
N LYS A 251 -4.72 -9.72 20.12
CA LYS A 251 -5.03 -10.95 20.88
C LYS A 251 -3.84 -11.38 21.72
N ASN A 252 -2.63 -11.41 21.15
CA ASN A 252 -1.41 -11.76 21.88
C ASN A 252 -1.15 -10.79 23.03
N ILE A 253 -1.25 -9.48 22.78
CA ILE A 253 -1.08 -8.43 23.80
C ILE A 253 -2.07 -8.64 24.97
N LYS A 254 -3.35 -8.81 24.66
CA LYS A 254 -4.39 -8.97 25.69
C LYS A 254 -4.26 -10.26 26.49
N SER A 255 -3.71 -11.30 25.90
CA SER A 255 -3.56 -12.63 26.52
C SER A 255 -2.17 -12.86 27.10
N GLY A 256 -1.23 -11.91 27.00
CA GLY A 256 0.14 -12.06 27.46
C GLY A 256 0.93 -13.13 26.71
N ILE A 257 0.58 -13.38 25.44
CA ILE A 257 1.24 -14.39 24.59
C ILE A 257 2.50 -13.77 24.01
N SER A 258 3.67 -14.33 24.31
CA SER A 258 4.96 -13.86 23.80
C SER A 258 5.30 -14.40 22.40
N ASP A 259 4.77 -15.57 22.04
CA ASP A 259 4.92 -16.13 20.70
C ASP A 259 4.15 -15.29 19.68
N LYS A 260 4.83 -14.81 18.64
CA LYS A 260 4.29 -13.96 17.57
C LYS A 260 4.08 -14.74 16.26
N SER A 261 4.31 -16.06 16.27
CA SER A 261 4.23 -16.91 15.07
C SER A 261 2.87 -16.83 14.37
N ASN A 262 1.77 -16.73 15.14
CA ASN A 262 0.42 -16.57 14.61
C ASN A 262 0.25 -15.31 13.77
N ILE A 263 0.95 -14.22 14.11
CA ILE A 263 0.91 -12.95 13.36
C ILE A 263 1.66 -13.11 12.02
N TRP A 264 2.84 -13.72 12.04
CA TRP A 264 3.65 -13.96 10.85
C TRP A 264 3.02 -15.01 9.92
N ASN A 265 2.20 -15.91 10.47
CA ASN A 265 1.56 -16.98 9.71
C ASN A 265 0.27 -16.55 9.01
N VAL A 266 -0.15 -15.29 9.16
CA VAL A 266 -1.25 -14.76 8.33
C VAL A 266 -0.78 -14.71 6.89
N ASN A 267 -1.60 -15.24 5.95
CA ASN A 267 -1.31 -15.25 4.51
C ASN A 267 -0.02 -15.98 4.13
N ILE A 268 0.20 -17.17 4.70
CA ILE A 268 1.32 -18.06 4.32
C ILE A 268 0.95 -19.03 3.19
N GLU A 269 -0.33 -19.08 2.80
CA GLU A 269 -0.79 -19.96 1.73
C GLU A 269 -0.10 -19.60 0.42
N LYS A 270 0.50 -20.61 -0.22
CA LYS A 270 1.18 -20.45 -1.51
C LYS A 270 0.21 -20.48 -2.69
N GLU A 271 -1.04 -20.88 -2.44
CA GLU A 271 -2.10 -20.98 -3.44
C GLU A 271 -3.30 -20.13 -3.01
N TYR A 272 -3.75 -19.28 -3.93
CA TYR A 272 -4.95 -18.46 -3.74
C TYR A 272 -6.17 -19.29 -4.12
N HIS A 273 -6.91 -19.75 -3.13
CA HIS A 273 -8.15 -20.51 -3.33
C HIS A 273 -9.37 -19.58 -3.40
N GLU A 274 -9.66 -19.06 -4.58
CA GLU A 274 -10.98 -18.52 -4.84
C GLU A 274 -11.96 -19.69 -5.09
N SER A 275 -12.65 -20.14 -4.04
CA SER A 275 -13.76 -21.04 -4.23
C SER A 275 -14.98 -20.25 -4.74
N LYS A 276 -15.32 -20.39 -6.01
CA LYS A 276 -16.66 -20.04 -6.49
C LYS A 276 -17.65 -20.94 -5.75
N LYS A 277 -18.41 -20.40 -4.80
CA LYS A 277 -19.64 -21.02 -4.38
C LYS A 277 -20.61 -20.87 -5.54
N VAL A 278 -20.90 -21.97 -6.24
CA VAL A 278 -21.98 -22.09 -7.21
C VAL A 278 -23.29 -22.05 -6.47
#